data_008c15dd4581410c5d7fae6fb7e1acce
#
_entry.id   008c15dd4581410c5d7fae6fb7e1acce
#
_cell.length_a   1.000
_cell.length_b   1.000
_cell.length_c   1.000
_cell.angle_alpha   90.00
_cell.angle_beta   90.00
_cell.angle_gamma   90.00
#
_symmetry.space_group_name_H-M   'P 1'
#
loop_
_entity.id
_entity.type
_entity.pdbx_description
1 polymer ?
#
loop_
_entity_poly.entity_id
_entity_poly.type
_entity_poly.pdbx_seq_one_letter_code
_entity_poly.pdbx_strand_id
1 'polypeptide(L)'
;ELAQPAWHAATPTSAEVPDGICHPEILEDKSILNLGFRPTSTRLTVLLETPESLVTGLRLSGLNHGDLIFGGPGRSYVGNFAISEIKVEACARDADDYQKINIHSASANSASENRLIDSFLRRNKDDSRMVGGADYLIDGKWETGWTPDRGPYFHNEPCEAVLQFSDPLKHAAGTKFRIVMEFRHGGNDAHGRKNNFIGRFRYDVTGAEKPSASALTGDVRNALQKTKEARSP
;
A
#
# COMPACT_ATOMS: atom_id res chain seq x y z
N GLU A 1 23.20 -17.00 0.29
CA GLU A 1 21.83 -16.71 0.78
C GLU A 1 21.74 -15.21 1.01
N LEU A 2 20.98 -14.50 0.17
CA LEU A 2 20.61 -13.12 0.46
C LEU A 2 19.58 -13.17 1.60
N ALA A 3 20.03 -12.90 2.82
CA ALA A 3 19.14 -12.79 3.97
C ALA A 3 18.10 -11.69 3.66
N GLN A 4 16.85 -12.08 3.54
CA GLN A 4 15.77 -11.11 3.37
C GLN A 4 15.62 -10.30 4.65
N PRO A 5 15.36 -8.99 4.57
CA PRO A 5 15.10 -8.17 5.75
C PRO A 5 13.95 -8.75 6.57
N ALA A 6 14.12 -8.79 7.89
CA ALA A 6 13.02 -9.14 8.78
C ALA A 6 11.96 -8.03 8.73
N TRP A 7 10.71 -8.41 8.54
CA TRP A 7 9.55 -7.53 8.55
C TRP A 7 8.64 -7.86 9.72
N HIS A 8 8.25 -6.86 10.48
CA HIS A 8 7.38 -6.97 11.65
C HIS A 8 6.08 -6.25 11.40
N ALA A 9 4.94 -6.94 11.54
CA ALA A 9 3.63 -6.35 11.31
C ALA A 9 3.35 -5.24 12.32
N ALA A 10 3.18 -4.01 11.83
CA ALA A 10 2.70 -2.90 12.66
C ALA A 10 1.24 -3.13 13.06
N THR A 11 0.86 -2.65 14.23
CA THR A 11 -0.49 -2.80 14.77
C THR A 11 -1.31 -1.56 14.41
N PRO A 12 -2.35 -1.67 13.56
CA PRO A 12 -3.24 -0.56 13.30
C PRO A 12 -4.11 -0.26 14.54
N THR A 13 -4.22 1.02 14.87
CA THR A 13 -5.07 1.51 15.97
C THR A 13 -6.29 2.26 15.47
N SER A 14 -6.22 2.83 14.25
CA SER A 14 -7.34 3.47 13.56
C SER A 14 -7.12 3.43 12.05
N ALA A 15 -8.23 3.42 11.31
CA ALA A 15 -8.25 3.61 9.86
C ALA A 15 -9.51 4.40 9.49
N GLU A 16 -9.36 5.55 8.81
CA GLU A 16 -10.46 6.48 8.58
C GLU A 16 -10.47 7.04 7.16
N VAL A 17 -11.67 7.12 6.58
CA VAL A 17 -11.96 7.80 5.32
C VAL A 17 -12.97 8.93 5.60
N PRO A 18 -12.67 10.18 5.23
CA PRO A 18 -13.45 11.35 5.67
C PRO A 18 -14.92 11.39 5.22
N ASP A 19 -15.25 10.67 4.14
CA ASP A 19 -16.60 10.72 3.56
C ASP A 19 -17.67 9.93 4.33
N GLY A 20 -17.26 9.11 5.31
CA GLY A 20 -18.15 8.31 6.16
C GLY A 20 -18.95 7.21 5.45
N ILE A 21 -18.71 6.97 4.16
CA ILE A 21 -19.39 5.94 3.37
C ILE A 21 -18.50 4.75 3.02
N CYS A 22 -17.21 4.89 3.20
CA CYS A 22 -16.24 3.80 3.22
C CYS A 22 -15.92 3.44 4.67
N HIS A 23 -15.96 2.16 5.01
CA HIS A 23 -15.80 1.64 6.37
C HIS A 23 -14.58 0.71 6.43
N PRO A 24 -13.38 1.24 6.76
CA PRO A 24 -12.22 0.40 7.02
C PRO A 24 -12.44 -0.45 8.28
N GLU A 25 -12.18 -1.75 8.18
CA GLU A 25 -12.23 -2.70 9.29
C GLU A 25 -10.84 -3.25 9.58
N ILE A 26 -10.42 -3.21 10.84
CA ILE A 26 -9.16 -3.79 11.28
C ILE A 26 -9.40 -5.27 11.61
N LEU A 27 -8.68 -6.15 10.92
CA LEU A 27 -8.79 -7.60 11.10
C LEU A 27 -7.78 -8.13 12.12
N GLU A 28 -8.01 -9.36 12.63
CA GLU A 28 -7.17 -10.02 13.65
C GLU A 28 -5.71 -10.18 13.21
N ASP A 29 -5.45 -10.36 11.91
CA ASP A 29 -4.10 -10.45 11.33
C ASP A 29 -3.41 -9.09 11.13
N LYS A 30 -3.97 -8.02 11.70
CA LYS A 30 -3.50 -6.64 11.59
C LYS A 30 -3.63 -6.05 10.19
N SER A 31 -4.33 -6.70 9.27
CA SER A 31 -4.68 -6.10 8.00
C SER A 31 -5.93 -5.23 8.14
N ILE A 32 -6.12 -4.32 7.18
CA ILE A 32 -7.27 -3.44 7.10
C ILE A 32 -8.04 -3.80 5.84
N LEU A 33 -9.34 -4.06 5.99
CA LEU A 33 -10.28 -4.34 4.90
C LEU A 33 -11.21 -3.15 4.70
N ASN A 34 -11.16 -2.54 3.55
CA ASN A 34 -12.04 -1.43 3.19
C ASN A 34 -13.39 -1.94 2.69
N LEU A 35 -14.44 -1.67 3.43
CA LEU A 35 -15.83 -2.02 3.11
C LEU A 35 -16.65 -0.78 2.71
N GLY A 36 -17.93 -0.97 2.35
CA GLY A 36 -18.83 0.10 1.98
C GLY A 36 -18.61 0.66 0.58
N PHE A 37 -18.91 1.93 0.36
CA PHE A 37 -18.79 2.59 -0.94
C PHE A 37 -17.33 2.77 -1.35
N ARG A 38 -17.08 2.83 -2.65
CA ARG A 38 -15.74 3.05 -3.24
C ARG A 38 -15.65 4.48 -3.75
N PRO A 39 -14.99 5.39 -3.02
CA PRO A 39 -14.93 6.80 -3.43
C PRO A 39 -14.10 6.99 -4.72
N THR A 40 -14.49 7.96 -5.52
CA THR A 40 -13.78 8.33 -6.77
C THR A 40 -12.44 9.00 -6.45
N SER A 41 -12.43 9.81 -5.38
CA SER A 41 -11.26 10.56 -4.95
C SER A 41 -11.39 10.78 -3.45
N THR A 42 -10.42 10.29 -2.70
CA THR A 42 -10.41 10.39 -1.23
C THR A 42 -9.00 10.24 -0.67
N ARG A 43 -8.91 10.33 0.64
CA ARG A 43 -7.73 9.92 1.41
C ARG A 43 -8.14 8.88 2.45
N LEU A 44 -7.24 7.98 2.75
CA LEU A 44 -7.35 7.04 3.85
C LEU A 44 -6.22 7.35 4.84
N THR A 45 -6.58 7.69 6.06
CA THR A 45 -5.64 7.92 7.15
C THR A 45 -5.58 6.67 8.02
N VAL A 46 -4.38 6.17 8.28
CA VAL A 46 -4.14 5.01 9.14
C VAL A 46 -3.21 5.41 10.26
N LEU A 47 -3.60 5.11 11.49
CA LEU A 47 -2.73 5.18 12.65
C LEU A 47 -2.21 3.78 12.97
N LEU A 48 -0.90 3.66 13.13
CA LEU A 48 -0.20 2.41 13.44
C LEU A 48 0.73 2.60 14.62
N GLU A 49 1.01 1.52 15.30
CA GLU A 49 2.10 1.48 16.29
C GLU A 49 2.95 0.21 16.13
N THR A 50 4.21 0.32 16.54
CA THR A 50 5.15 -0.80 16.59
C THR A 50 6.01 -0.68 17.85
N PRO A 51 6.37 -1.80 18.49
CA PRO A 51 7.35 -1.82 19.58
C PRO A 51 8.80 -1.71 19.08
N GLU A 52 9.03 -1.79 17.75
CA GLU A 52 10.38 -1.74 17.18
C GLU A 52 11.06 -0.42 17.49
N SER A 53 12.23 -0.49 18.11
CA SER A 53 13.04 0.69 18.51
C SER A 53 13.82 1.32 17.36
N LEU A 54 14.02 0.57 16.26
CA LEU A 54 14.70 1.00 15.04
C LEU A 54 13.77 0.73 13.85
N VAL A 55 13.41 1.78 13.11
CA VAL A 55 12.65 1.64 11.85
C VAL A 55 13.32 2.43 10.75
N THR A 56 13.62 1.77 9.65
CA THR A 56 14.27 2.32 8.46
C THR A 56 13.34 2.35 7.26
N GLY A 57 12.19 1.67 7.33
CA GLY A 57 11.23 1.65 6.26
C GLY A 57 9.92 0.96 6.60
N LEU A 58 8.95 1.23 5.77
CA LEU A 58 7.60 0.65 5.79
C LEU A 58 7.35 -0.19 4.55
N ARG A 59 6.66 -1.31 4.70
CA ARG A 59 6.12 -2.09 3.61
C ARG A 59 4.60 -2.04 3.66
N LEU A 60 3.98 -1.61 2.56
CA LEU A 60 2.56 -1.75 2.28
C LEU A 60 2.35 -3.04 1.48
N SER A 61 1.61 -3.97 2.02
CA SER A 61 1.21 -5.21 1.35
C SER A 61 -0.26 -5.13 0.94
N GLY A 62 -0.56 -5.18 -0.36
CA GLY A 62 -1.89 -5.38 -0.89
C GLY A 62 -2.24 -6.88 -0.84
N LEU A 63 -3.33 -7.23 -0.16
CA LEU A 63 -3.70 -8.59 0.19
C LEU A 63 -5.03 -9.00 -0.45
N ASN A 64 -5.15 -10.25 -0.81
CA ASN A 64 -6.40 -10.81 -1.33
C ASN A 64 -7.42 -11.04 -0.21
N HIS A 65 -8.73 -10.99 -0.56
CA HIS A 65 -9.83 -11.31 0.34
C HIS A 65 -11.06 -11.79 -0.45
N GLY A 66 -11.79 -12.75 0.08
CA GLY A 66 -12.95 -13.34 -0.59
C GLY A 66 -14.07 -12.34 -0.91
N ASP A 67 -14.24 -11.29 -0.11
CA ASP A 67 -15.25 -10.25 -0.31
C ASP A 67 -14.83 -9.16 -1.32
N LEU A 68 -13.61 -9.23 -1.85
CA LEU A 68 -13.14 -8.29 -2.86
C LEU A 68 -13.44 -8.80 -4.28
N ILE A 69 -13.57 -7.88 -5.21
CA ILE A 69 -13.82 -8.19 -6.62
C ILE A 69 -12.65 -9.03 -7.15
N PHE A 70 -12.94 -10.18 -7.72
CA PHE A 70 -11.96 -11.18 -8.17
C PHE A 70 -10.90 -11.52 -7.10
N GLY A 71 -11.25 -11.40 -5.81
CA GLY A 71 -10.34 -11.66 -4.70
C GLY A 71 -9.41 -10.50 -4.33
N GLY A 72 -9.42 -9.39 -5.03
CA GLY A 72 -8.62 -8.20 -4.73
C GLY A 72 -7.18 -8.26 -5.25
N PRO A 73 -6.24 -7.41 -4.74
CA PRO A 73 -6.24 -6.65 -3.47
C PRO A 73 -6.95 -5.30 -3.52
N GLY A 74 -7.45 -4.90 -4.66
CA GLY A 74 -8.16 -3.64 -4.83
C GLY A 74 -9.66 -3.79 -4.99
N ARG A 75 -10.33 -2.66 -5.12
CA ARG A 75 -11.80 -2.58 -5.19
C ARG A 75 -12.31 -2.10 -6.54
N SER A 76 -11.44 -1.95 -7.54
CA SER A 76 -11.88 -1.70 -8.91
C SER A 76 -12.65 -2.89 -9.46
N TYR A 77 -13.33 -2.70 -10.58
CA TYR A 77 -14.11 -3.76 -11.22
C TYR A 77 -13.27 -4.96 -11.71
N VAL A 78 -11.94 -4.83 -11.73
CA VAL A 78 -10.99 -5.92 -12.05
C VAL A 78 -10.18 -6.38 -10.83
N GLY A 79 -10.49 -5.91 -9.61
CA GLY A 79 -9.79 -6.29 -8.39
C GLY A 79 -8.48 -5.54 -8.11
N ASN A 80 -8.25 -4.44 -8.81
CA ASN A 80 -7.05 -3.63 -8.80
C ASN A 80 -7.24 -2.31 -8.03
N PHE A 81 -6.15 -1.56 -7.77
CA PHE A 81 -6.17 -0.24 -7.15
C PHE A 81 -5.07 0.68 -7.71
N ALA A 82 -5.13 1.96 -7.38
CA ALA A 82 -4.06 2.92 -7.61
C ALA A 82 -3.97 3.91 -6.45
N ILE A 83 -2.75 4.16 -5.97
CA ILE A 83 -2.45 5.13 -4.91
C ILE A 83 -1.67 6.28 -5.51
N SER A 84 -2.15 7.51 -5.35
CA SER A 84 -1.54 8.69 -5.94
C SER A 84 -0.35 9.20 -5.12
N GLU A 85 -0.44 9.12 -3.79
CA GLU A 85 0.58 9.66 -2.88
C GLU A 85 0.50 8.97 -1.52
N ILE A 86 1.64 8.77 -0.87
CA ILE A 86 1.72 8.32 0.52
C ILE A 86 2.54 9.34 1.32
N LYS A 87 1.94 9.86 2.39
CA LYS A 87 2.60 10.72 3.37
C LYS A 87 2.74 9.97 4.68
N VAL A 88 3.92 10.03 5.27
CA VAL A 88 4.24 9.37 6.53
C VAL A 88 4.66 10.42 7.55
N GLU A 89 4.03 10.37 8.71
CA GLU A 89 4.45 11.10 9.91
C GLU A 89 4.67 10.07 11.03
N ALA A 90 5.60 10.35 11.92
CA ALA A 90 5.88 9.49 13.06
C ALA A 90 6.25 10.28 14.31
N CYS A 91 6.07 9.64 15.47
CA CYS A 91 6.59 10.09 16.76
C CYS A 91 6.98 8.89 17.61
N ALA A 92 7.66 9.15 18.75
CA ALA A 92 7.85 8.12 19.77
C ALA A 92 6.49 7.61 20.28
N ARG A 93 6.42 6.33 20.69
CA ARG A 93 5.15 5.70 21.09
C ARG A 93 4.49 6.36 22.32
N ASP A 94 5.29 6.99 23.17
CA ASP A 94 4.87 7.73 24.36
C ASP A 94 4.67 9.24 24.13
N ALA A 95 4.75 9.71 22.88
CA ALA A 95 4.56 11.09 22.47
C ALA A 95 3.40 11.25 21.47
N ASP A 96 2.99 12.49 21.17
CA ASP A 96 1.93 12.81 20.19
C ASP A 96 2.35 13.90 19.20
N ASP A 97 3.62 14.29 19.22
CA ASP A 97 4.22 15.31 18.35
C ASP A 97 4.70 14.70 17.01
N TYR A 98 3.78 14.27 16.19
CA TYR A 98 4.05 13.66 14.88
C TYR A 98 4.91 14.59 14.01
N GLN A 99 6.02 14.05 13.51
CA GLN A 99 6.93 14.73 12.59
C GLN A 99 6.85 14.07 11.21
N LYS A 100 6.90 14.88 10.15
CA LYS A 100 6.95 14.37 8.77
C LYS A 100 8.22 13.54 8.56
N ILE A 101 8.06 12.37 7.99
CA ILE A 101 9.17 11.49 7.61
C ILE A 101 9.53 11.70 6.14
N ASN A 102 10.81 11.98 5.88
CA ASN A 102 11.33 12.05 4.53
C ASN A 102 11.58 10.64 4.00
N ILE A 103 10.99 10.33 2.86
CA ILE A 103 11.15 9.05 2.18
C ILE A 103 12.25 9.21 1.14
N HIS A 104 13.27 8.37 1.22
CA HIS A 104 14.40 8.36 0.28
C HIS A 104 14.02 7.75 -1.06
N SER A 105 13.31 6.63 -1.03
CA SER A 105 12.89 5.91 -2.24
C SER A 105 11.66 5.05 -1.98
N ALA A 106 10.93 4.76 -3.04
CA ALA A 106 9.86 3.77 -3.05
C ALA A 106 10.17 2.70 -4.10
N SER A 107 9.88 1.44 -3.78
CA SER A 107 10.02 0.29 -4.68
C SER A 107 8.82 -0.63 -4.57
N ALA A 108 8.51 -1.39 -5.61
CA ALA A 108 7.42 -2.36 -5.57
C ALA A 108 7.82 -3.67 -6.27
N ASN A 109 7.21 -4.78 -5.85
CA ASN A 109 7.37 -6.07 -6.53
C ASN A 109 6.48 -6.19 -7.77
N SER A 110 5.50 -5.30 -7.90
CA SER A 110 4.57 -5.26 -9.02
C SER A 110 4.18 -3.81 -9.32
N ALA A 111 4.27 -3.42 -10.58
CA ALA A 111 3.87 -2.11 -11.07
C ALA A 111 3.51 -2.19 -12.55
N SER A 112 2.62 -1.32 -13.01
CA SER A 112 2.43 -1.13 -14.45
C SER A 112 3.62 -0.36 -15.06
N GLU A 113 3.77 -0.45 -16.37
CA GLU A 113 4.56 0.53 -17.10
C GLU A 113 3.95 1.93 -16.94
N ASN A 114 4.79 2.96 -17.03
CA ASN A 114 4.32 4.35 -16.98
C ASN A 114 3.44 4.64 -18.19
N ARG A 115 2.15 4.86 -17.95
CA ARG A 115 1.16 5.10 -19.01
C ARG A 115 0.03 5.99 -18.55
N LEU A 116 -0.69 6.57 -19.48
CA LEU A 116 -1.94 7.24 -19.16
C LEU A 116 -2.91 6.27 -18.50
N ILE A 117 -3.68 6.76 -17.55
CA ILE A 117 -4.77 5.99 -16.94
C ILE A 117 -5.72 5.48 -18.03
N ASP A 118 -6.29 4.30 -17.83
CA ASP A 118 -7.16 3.67 -18.81
C ASP A 118 -8.32 4.59 -19.24
N SER A 119 -8.65 4.55 -20.52
CA SER A 119 -9.63 5.48 -21.13
C SER A 119 -11.00 5.46 -20.42
N PHE A 120 -11.42 4.30 -19.90
CA PHE A 120 -12.69 4.14 -19.16
C PHE A 120 -12.65 4.75 -17.75
N LEU A 121 -11.45 5.05 -17.21
CA LEU A 121 -11.25 5.74 -15.92
C LEU A 121 -11.10 7.25 -16.11
N ARG A 122 -10.87 7.72 -17.32
CA ARG A 122 -10.70 9.16 -17.60
C ARG A 122 -11.99 9.91 -17.31
N ARG A 123 -11.85 11.08 -16.70
CA ARG A 123 -12.97 11.98 -16.38
C ARG A 123 -13.44 12.73 -17.62
N ASN A 124 -12.52 13.04 -18.52
CA ASN A 124 -12.76 13.68 -19.82
C ASN A 124 -11.60 13.34 -20.79
N LYS A 125 -11.66 13.86 -22.01
CA LYS A 125 -10.63 13.63 -23.06
C LYS A 125 -9.25 14.21 -22.74
N ASP A 126 -9.21 15.23 -21.89
CA ASP A 126 -7.98 15.97 -21.54
C ASP A 126 -7.38 15.46 -20.20
N ASP A 127 -7.91 14.37 -19.64
CA ASP A 127 -7.44 13.75 -18.41
C ASP A 127 -6.05 13.14 -18.65
N SER A 128 -5.03 13.78 -18.07
CA SER A 128 -3.62 13.44 -18.21
C SER A 128 -3.07 12.59 -17.07
N ARG A 129 -3.93 12.06 -16.17
CA ARG A 129 -3.47 11.22 -15.07
C ARG A 129 -2.71 10.00 -15.57
N MET A 130 -1.60 9.72 -14.88
CA MET A 130 -0.67 8.63 -15.20
C MET A 130 -0.70 7.57 -14.12
N VAL A 131 -0.52 6.32 -14.51
CA VAL A 131 -0.22 5.22 -13.60
C VAL A 131 1.14 4.62 -13.94
N GLY A 132 1.80 4.03 -12.95
CA GLY A 132 3.14 3.48 -13.16
C GLY A 132 3.79 2.92 -11.90
N GLY A 133 5.09 3.16 -11.77
CA GLY A 133 5.97 2.64 -10.73
C GLY A 133 5.71 3.18 -9.34
N ALA A 134 6.40 2.58 -8.36
CA ALA A 134 6.26 2.96 -6.95
C ALA A 134 6.83 4.35 -6.63
N ASP A 135 7.70 4.89 -7.47
CA ASP A 135 8.21 6.26 -7.37
C ASP A 135 7.07 7.31 -7.39
N TYR A 136 5.95 6.99 -8.04
CA TYR A 136 4.75 7.83 -8.03
C TYR A 136 4.04 7.93 -6.67
N LEU A 137 4.40 7.06 -5.71
CA LEU A 137 3.88 7.15 -4.33
C LEU A 137 4.42 8.34 -3.53
N ILE A 138 5.53 8.96 -4.00
CA ILE A 138 6.31 9.93 -3.24
C ILE A 138 6.76 11.14 -4.09
N ASP A 139 6.25 11.29 -5.31
CA ASP A 139 6.68 12.35 -6.24
C ASP A 139 6.00 13.71 -5.99
N GLY A 140 5.05 13.77 -5.06
CA GLY A 140 4.32 14.96 -4.67
C GLY A 140 3.24 15.39 -5.66
N LYS A 141 2.87 14.54 -6.64
CA LYS A 141 1.91 14.85 -7.69
C LYS A 141 0.66 13.99 -7.55
N TRP A 142 -0.50 14.60 -7.57
CA TRP A 142 -1.79 13.90 -7.53
C TRP A 142 -2.18 13.28 -8.88
N GLU A 143 -1.55 13.73 -9.98
CA GLU A 143 -1.79 13.26 -11.35
C GLU A 143 -1.13 11.90 -11.63
N THR A 144 -0.13 11.54 -10.87
CA THR A 144 0.57 10.26 -10.94
C THR A 144 0.08 9.30 -9.87
N GLY A 145 0.22 8.00 -10.09
CA GLY A 145 -0.15 7.00 -9.09
C GLY A 145 0.45 5.64 -9.36
N TRP A 146 0.91 4.99 -8.28
CA TRP A 146 1.32 3.59 -8.35
C TRP A 146 0.12 2.68 -8.49
N THR A 147 0.19 1.74 -9.42
CA THR A 147 -0.73 0.61 -9.53
C THR A 147 0.05 -0.68 -9.71
N PRO A 148 -0.30 -1.78 -8.99
CA PRO A 148 0.34 -3.08 -9.17
C PRO A 148 -0.12 -3.79 -10.46
N ASP A 149 -1.01 -3.19 -11.22
CA ASP A 149 -1.62 -3.76 -12.43
C ASP A 149 -0.59 -4.05 -13.53
N ARG A 150 -0.44 -5.32 -13.88
CA ARG A 150 0.41 -5.80 -14.97
C ARG A 150 -0.37 -6.26 -16.21
N GLY A 151 -1.65 -5.89 -16.30
CA GLY A 151 -2.52 -6.25 -17.40
C GLY A 151 -3.36 -7.51 -17.15
N PRO A 152 -4.04 -8.04 -18.19
CA PRO A 152 -4.93 -9.19 -18.09
C PRO A 152 -4.27 -10.38 -17.38
N TYR A 153 -5.04 -11.05 -16.52
CA TYR A 153 -4.63 -12.16 -15.65
C TYR A 153 -3.78 -11.79 -14.42
N PHE A 154 -3.32 -10.52 -14.28
CA PHE A 154 -2.44 -10.08 -13.19
C PHE A 154 -3.00 -8.87 -12.43
N HIS A 155 -4.29 -8.55 -12.61
CA HIS A 155 -4.94 -7.40 -11.97
C HIS A 155 -5.17 -7.59 -10.47
N ASN A 156 -5.32 -8.83 -10.01
CA ASN A 156 -5.77 -9.19 -8.68
C ASN A 156 -4.75 -10.00 -7.88
N GLU A 157 -3.48 -9.93 -8.26
CA GLU A 157 -2.41 -10.58 -7.50
C GLU A 157 -2.02 -9.77 -6.25
N PRO A 158 -1.63 -10.45 -5.16
CA PRO A 158 -1.01 -9.79 -4.02
C PRO A 158 0.23 -9.01 -4.44
N CYS A 159 0.42 -7.84 -3.85
CA CYS A 159 1.52 -6.96 -4.18
C CYS A 159 2.12 -6.31 -2.94
N GLU A 160 3.30 -5.72 -3.09
CA GLU A 160 3.91 -4.92 -2.05
C GLU A 160 4.62 -3.70 -2.62
N ALA A 161 4.60 -2.61 -1.83
CA ALA A 161 5.47 -1.47 -2.01
C ALA A 161 6.25 -1.21 -0.72
N VAL A 162 7.50 -0.82 -0.85
CA VAL A 162 8.40 -0.50 0.26
C VAL A 162 8.83 0.95 0.16
N LEU A 163 8.64 1.68 1.24
CA LEU A 163 9.10 3.05 1.44
C LEU A 163 10.35 3.01 2.32
N GLN A 164 11.51 3.35 1.77
CA GLN A 164 12.76 3.50 2.52
C GLN A 164 12.83 4.92 3.07
N PHE A 165 13.08 5.06 4.37
CA PHE A 165 13.25 6.38 4.99
C PHE A 165 14.62 6.96 4.69
N SER A 166 14.71 8.30 4.62
CA SER A 166 15.98 8.98 4.46
C SER A 166 16.86 8.81 5.71
N ASP A 167 16.25 8.88 6.89
CA ASP A 167 16.90 8.71 8.17
C ASP A 167 16.21 7.63 8.99
N PRO A 168 16.96 6.78 9.71
CA PRO A 168 16.40 5.79 10.62
C PRO A 168 15.67 6.44 11.79
N LEU A 169 14.46 5.97 12.11
CA LEU A 169 13.76 6.34 13.33
C LEU A 169 14.29 5.50 14.48
N LYS A 170 14.63 6.17 15.60
CA LYS A 170 15.19 5.53 16.80
C LYS A 170 14.37 5.96 18.02
N HIS A 171 13.40 5.16 18.42
CA HIS A 171 12.54 5.41 19.57
C HIS A 171 12.56 4.19 20.52
N ALA A 172 13.15 4.34 21.70
CA ALA A 172 13.34 3.24 22.64
C ALA A 172 12.03 2.52 23.03
N ALA A 173 10.93 3.26 23.15
CA ALA A 173 9.60 2.72 23.48
C ALA A 173 8.81 2.19 22.27
N GLY A 174 9.39 2.27 21.06
CA GLY A 174 8.70 2.01 19.81
C GLY A 174 8.19 3.28 19.14
N THR A 175 7.51 3.12 18.01
CA THR A 175 7.10 4.24 17.12
C THR A 175 5.60 4.19 16.84
N LYS A 176 4.95 5.36 16.86
CA LYS A 176 3.62 5.59 16.27
C LYS A 176 3.78 6.22 14.90
N PHE A 177 2.92 5.81 13.97
CA PHE A 177 2.83 6.35 12.62
C PHE A 177 1.44 6.90 12.34
N ARG A 178 1.39 8.01 11.60
CA ARG A 178 0.22 8.49 10.88
C ARG A 178 0.53 8.42 9.40
N ILE A 179 -0.18 7.57 8.68
CA ILE A 179 0.02 7.35 7.25
C ILE A 179 -1.22 7.85 6.51
N VAL A 180 -1.02 8.72 5.54
CA VAL A 180 -2.09 9.22 4.67
C VAL A 180 -1.84 8.72 3.26
N MET A 181 -2.75 7.89 2.76
CA MET A 181 -2.79 7.48 1.36
C MET A 181 -3.81 8.31 0.59
N GLU A 182 -3.38 8.90 -0.52
CA GLU A 182 -4.26 9.67 -1.41
C GLU A 182 -4.68 8.84 -2.62
N PHE A 183 -5.97 8.87 -2.93
CA PHE A 183 -6.57 8.14 -4.05
C PHE A 183 -7.21 9.15 -5.00
N ARG A 184 -6.63 9.36 -6.19
CA ARG A 184 -7.07 10.35 -7.18
C ARG A 184 -7.36 9.71 -8.55
N HIS A 185 -7.16 8.40 -8.68
CA HIS A 185 -7.22 7.66 -9.94
C HIS A 185 -8.55 6.92 -10.14
N GLY A 186 -9.61 7.29 -9.41
CA GLY A 186 -10.96 6.79 -9.67
C GLY A 186 -11.58 7.42 -10.92
N GLY A 187 -12.46 6.66 -11.58
CA GLY A 187 -13.26 7.13 -12.69
C GLY A 187 -14.52 7.88 -12.23
N ASN A 188 -15.24 8.47 -13.19
CA ASN A 188 -16.50 9.13 -12.94
C ASN A 188 -17.64 8.11 -13.08
N ASP A 189 -17.98 7.42 -11.98
CA ASP A 189 -19.03 6.40 -11.95
C ASP A 189 -19.84 6.50 -10.65
N ALA A 190 -21.11 6.84 -10.78
CA ALA A 190 -22.04 6.98 -9.65
C ALA A 190 -22.16 5.71 -8.77
N HIS A 191 -21.84 4.53 -9.30
CA HIS A 191 -21.85 3.28 -8.56
C HIS A 191 -20.46 2.88 -8.00
N GLY A 192 -19.44 3.71 -8.20
CA GLY A 192 -18.09 3.47 -7.71
C GLY A 192 -17.33 2.29 -8.36
N ARG A 193 -17.89 1.66 -9.41
CA ARG A 193 -17.26 0.48 -10.05
C ARG A 193 -15.94 0.78 -10.73
N LYS A 194 -15.76 2.03 -11.19
CA LYS A 194 -14.52 2.50 -11.85
C LYS A 194 -13.53 3.14 -10.88
N ASN A 195 -13.69 2.95 -9.58
CA ASN A 195 -12.86 3.58 -8.58
C ASN A 195 -11.74 2.63 -8.15
N ASN A 196 -10.51 3.09 -8.26
CA ASN A 196 -9.28 2.35 -7.97
C ASN A 196 -8.88 2.50 -6.49
N PHE A 197 -9.75 2.09 -5.58
CA PHE A 197 -9.49 2.14 -4.14
C PHE A 197 -8.85 0.83 -3.66
N ILE A 198 -7.93 0.91 -2.70
CA ILE A 198 -7.33 -0.29 -2.12
C ILE A 198 -8.38 -1.09 -1.34
N GLY A 199 -8.34 -2.41 -1.44
CA GLY A 199 -9.28 -3.33 -0.80
C GLY A 199 -8.79 -3.79 0.56
N ARG A 200 -7.84 -4.72 0.59
CA ARG A 200 -7.23 -5.21 1.81
C ARG A 200 -5.74 -4.95 1.80
N PHE A 201 -5.20 -4.50 2.93
CA PHE A 201 -3.78 -4.19 3.03
C PHE A 201 -3.26 -4.31 4.46
N ARG A 202 -1.95 -4.40 4.60
CA ARG A 202 -1.24 -4.39 5.88
C ARG A 202 0.05 -3.59 5.75
N TYR A 203 0.45 -2.97 6.86
CA TYR A 203 1.75 -2.35 6.99
C TYR A 203 2.68 -3.19 7.86
N ASP A 204 3.90 -3.36 7.40
CA ASP A 204 4.99 -3.95 8.16
C ASP A 204 6.15 -2.95 8.24
N VAL A 205 6.97 -3.05 9.29
CA VAL A 205 8.16 -2.23 9.52
C VAL A 205 9.42 -3.08 9.50
N THR A 206 10.56 -2.45 9.23
CA THR A 206 11.87 -3.11 9.31
C THR A 206 12.94 -2.16 9.82
N GLY A 207 13.98 -2.69 10.46
CA GLY A 207 15.24 -2.00 10.80
C GLY A 207 16.40 -2.31 9.85
N ALA A 208 16.13 -2.95 8.69
CA ALA A 208 17.17 -3.25 7.70
C ALA A 208 17.76 -1.97 7.10
N GLU A 209 19.04 -1.96 6.77
CA GLU A 209 19.77 -0.75 6.35
C GLU A 209 19.20 -0.11 5.05
N LYS A 210 18.85 -0.92 4.06
CA LYS A 210 18.34 -0.46 2.76
C LYS A 210 17.14 -1.32 2.33
N PRO A 211 15.98 -1.14 2.97
CA PRO A 211 14.83 -1.96 2.64
C PRO A 211 14.31 -1.64 1.24
N SER A 212 13.98 -2.68 0.49
CA SER A 212 13.36 -2.59 -0.82
C SER A 212 12.36 -3.73 -1.01
N ALA A 213 11.43 -3.56 -1.97
CA ALA A 213 10.50 -4.61 -2.33
C ALA A 213 11.26 -5.82 -2.92
N SER A 214 10.79 -7.01 -2.61
CA SER A 214 11.35 -8.23 -3.19
C SER A 214 11.03 -8.28 -4.68
N ALA A 215 12.03 -8.63 -5.50
CA ALA A 215 11.80 -8.92 -6.91
C ALA A 215 10.99 -10.23 -7.12
N LEU A 216 10.84 -11.04 -6.07
CA LEU A 216 10.11 -12.31 -6.10
C LEU A 216 8.62 -12.07 -5.79
N THR A 217 7.73 -12.72 -6.51
CA THR A 217 6.30 -12.79 -6.17
C THR A 217 6.11 -13.41 -4.79
N GLY A 218 4.99 -13.10 -4.12
CA GLY A 218 4.69 -13.60 -2.77
C GLY A 218 4.78 -15.13 -2.68
N ASP A 219 4.24 -15.84 -3.67
CA ASP A 219 4.23 -17.31 -3.70
C ASP A 219 5.63 -17.91 -3.83
N VAL A 220 6.46 -17.34 -4.71
CA VAL A 220 7.86 -17.77 -4.86
C VAL A 220 8.64 -17.51 -3.57
N ARG A 221 8.44 -16.36 -2.94
CA ARG A 221 9.07 -16.01 -1.65
C ARG A 221 8.65 -17.00 -0.56
N ASN A 222 7.36 -17.27 -0.41
CA ASN A 222 6.83 -18.23 0.56
C ASN A 222 7.34 -19.64 0.31
N ALA A 223 7.45 -20.05 -0.95
CA ALA A 223 8.04 -21.34 -1.33
C ALA A 223 9.53 -21.42 -0.97
N LEU A 224 10.29 -20.33 -1.17
CA LEU A 224 11.71 -20.29 -0.83
C LEU A 224 11.99 -20.27 0.68
N GLN A 225 11.05 -19.80 1.49
CA GLN A 225 11.16 -19.84 2.95
C GLN A 225 10.90 -21.24 3.54
N LYS A 226 10.23 -22.12 2.80
CA LYS A 226 10.06 -23.52 3.21
C LYS A 226 11.35 -24.31 3.01
N THR A 227 11.56 -25.34 3.85
CA THR A 227 12.65 -26.29 3.59
C THR A 227 12.46 -26.95 2.22
N LYS A 228 13.54 -27.45 1.63
CA LYS A 228 13.50 -28.02 0.28
C LYS A 228 12.49 -29.20 0.19
N GLU A 229 12.35 -29.96 1.28
CA GLU A 229 11.45 -31.10 1.41
C GLU A 229 9.97 -30.68 1.55
N ALA A 230 9.72 -29.45 2.03
CA ALA A 230 8.38 -28.89 2.24
C ALA A 230 7.86 -28.07 1.05
N ARG A 231 8.64 -27.97 -0.04
CA ARG A 231 8.21 -27.30 -1.29
C ARG A 231 7.42 -28.28 -2.12
N SER A 232 6.17 -27.94 -2.44
CA SER A 232 5.42 -28.68 -3.45
C SER A 232 6.02 -28.43 -4.85
N PRO A 233 5.96 -29.38 -5.77
CA PRO A 233 6.36 -29.20 -7.16
C PRO A 233 5.51 -28.13 -7.85
#